data_9c8be92ea728f19b133d37ee54d4ec70
#
_entry.id   9c8be92ea728f19b133d37ee54d4ec70
#
_cell.length_a   1.000
_cell.length_b   1.000
_cell.length_c   1.000
_cell.angle_alpha   90.00
_cell.angle_beta   90.00
_cell.angle_gamma   90.00
#
_symmetry.space_group_name_H-M   'P 1'
#
loop_
_entity.id
_entity.type
_entity.pdbx_description
1 polymer ?
#
loop_
_entity_poly.entity_id
_entity_poly.type
_entity_poly.pdbx_seq_one_letter_code
_entity_poly.pdbx_strand_id
1 'polypeptide(L)'
;MRTDDFLWKYLFYPIGCREVAWSSCPQGHVIGATGLYIRIEDLVKHGSIYLNGGTYKNKRILSQSWVDTVFAKGYEFKTYDNGVTFEKGGMNGQRVVIVPHLNRVVAWLGYGENDFKNLTTQ
;
A
#
# COMPACT_ATOMS: atom_id res chain seq x y z
N MET A 1 -22.46 -0.53 5.93
CA MET A 1 -21.19 -0.66 6.69
C MET A 1 -20.31 0.55 6.40
N ARG A 2 -19.72 1.12 7.42
CA ARG A 2 -18.77 2.22 7.23
C ARG A 2 -17.51 1.72 6.50
N THR A 3 -16.85 2.61 5.77
CA THR A 3 -15.63 2.27 5.02
C THR A 3 -14.52 1.76 5.92
N ASP A 4 -14.31 2.44 7.05
CA ASP A 4 -13.27 2.04 8.02
C ASP A 4 -13.58 0.66 8.64
N ASP A 5 -14.84 0.37 8.97
CA ASP A 5 -15.24 -0.94 9.47
C ASP A 5 -15.03 -2.04 8.42
N PHE A 6 -15.35 -1.74 7.16
CA PHE A 6 -15.11 -2.67 6.06
C PHE A 6 -13.62 -3.00 5.91
N LEU A 7 -12.78 -1.96 5.93
CA LEU A 7 -11.34 -2.14 5.79
C LEU A 7 -10.73 -2.88 6.98
N TRP A 8 -11.22 -2.63 8.20
CA TRP A 8 -10.80 -3.42 9.36
C TRP A 8 -11.11 -4.89 9.18
N LYS A 9 -12.32 -5.20 8.76
CA LYS A 9 -12.77 -6.59 8.66
C LYS A 9 -12.05 -7.35 7.54
N TYR A 10 -11.89 -6.74 6.37
CA TYR A 10 -11.45 -7.44 5.17
C TYR A 10 -10.00 -7.20 4.79
N LEU A 11 -9.36 -6.17 5.35
CA LEU A 11 -7.98 -5.85 5.01
C LEU A 11 -7.08 -5.82 6.25
N PHE A 12 -7.30 -4.88 7.17
CA PHE A 12 -6.33 -4.63 8.23
C PHE A 12 -6.21 -5.77 9.23
N TYR A 13 -7.34 -6.24 9.74
CA TYR A 13 -7.33 -7.32 10.71
C TYR A 13 -6.73 -8.61 10.13
N PRO A 14 -7.12 -9.07 8.92
CA PRO A 14 -6.55 -10.28 8.33
C PRO A 14 -5.05 -10.25 8.11
N ILE A 15 -4.43 -9.09 7.90
CA ILE A 15 -2.99 -8.98 7.72
C ILE A 15 -2.25 -8.62 9.01
N GLY A 16 -2.95 -8.60 10.13
CA GLY A 16 -2.34 -8.41 11.44
C GLY A 16 -2.10 -6.97 11.85
N CYS A 17 -2.73 -5.99 11.20
CA CYS A 17 -2.71 -4.61 11.66
C CYS A 17 -3.51 -4.47 12.95
N ARG A 18 -3.01 -3.68 13.89
CA ARG A 18 -3.69 -3.43 15.16
C ARG A 18 -3.89 -1.95 15.45
N GLU A 19 -3.07 -1.09 14.85
CA GLU A 19 -3.08 0.34 15.09
C GLU A 19 -3.23 1.07 13.76
N VAL A 20 -4.47 1.31 13.35
CA VAL A 20 -4.80 2.07 12.15
C VAL A 20 -5.84 3.10 12.54
N ALA A 21 -5.64 4.34 12.10
CA ALA A 21 -6.59 5.42 12.31
C ALA A 21 -6.81 6.16 10.99
N TRP A 22 -7.93 6.84 10.87
CA TRP A 22 -8.27 7.56 9.66
C TRP A 22 -8.93 8.88 10.00
N SER A 23 -8.51 9.95 9.33
CA SER A 23 -9.18 11.24 9.42
C SER A 23 -10.57 11.14 8.78
N SER A 24 -11.51 11.87 9.34
CA SER A 24 -12.87 11.92 8.83
C SER A 24 -13.31 13.35 8.57
N CYS A 25 -14.30 13.51 7.69
CA CYS A 25 -14.95 14.80 7.46
C CYS A 25 -15.89 15.14 8.63
N PRO A 26 -16.41 16.38 8.68
CA PRO A 26 -17.33 16.78 9.76
C PRO A 26 -18.58 15.90 9.88
N GLN A 27 -19.01 15.24 8.80
CA GLN A 27 -20.13 14.32 8.83
C GLN A 27 -19.75 12.91 9.29
N GLY A 28 -18.48 12.65 9.62
CA GLY A 28 -18.03 11.39 10.15
C GLY A 28 -17.61 10.34 9.11
N HIS A 29 -17.56 10.70 7.83
CA HIS A 29 -17.08 9.79 6.78
C HIS A 29 -15.55 9.83 6.70
N VAL A 30 -14.90 8.68 6.49
CA VAL A 30 -13.45 8.66 6.28
C VAL A 30 -13.08 9.37 4.98
N ILE A 31 -11.93 10.03 5.00
CA ILE A 31 -11.39 10.71 3.82
C ILE A 31 -10.68 9.67 2.97
N GLY A 32 -11.28 9.28 1.84
CA GLY A 32 -10.76 8.17 1.05
C GLY A 32 -9.42 8.44 0.36
N ALA A 33 -9.10 9.70 0.09
CA ALA A 33 -7.89 10.05 -0.67
C ALA A 33 -6.67 10.29 0.21
N THR A 34 -6.85 10.52 1.50
CA THR A 34 -5.76 10.90 2.41
C THR A 34 -6.19 10.64 3.85
N GLY A 35 -5.32 10.96 4.81
CA GLY A 35 -5.67 10.92 6.23
C GLY A 35 -5.59 9.55 6.88
N LEU A 36 -4.94 8.59 6.23
CA LEU A 36 -4.66 7.29 6.84
C LEU A 36 -3.42 7.40 7.73
N TYR A 37 -3.55 6.95 8.95
CA TYR A 37 -2.45 6.81 9.92
C TYR A 37 -2.19 5.33 10.12
N ILE A 38 -1.02 4.86 9.71
CA ILE A 38 -0.66 3.45 9.70
C ILE A 38 0.82 3.31 10.11
N ARG A 39 1.16 2.24 10.80
CA ARG A 39 2.55 1.94 11.11
C ARG A 39 3.29 1.54 9.85
N ILE A 40 4.59 1.84 9.81
CA ILE A 40 5.41 1.54 8.63
C ILE A 40 5.45 0.03 8.35
N GLU A 41 5.50 -0.80 9.37
CA GLU A 41 5.48 -2.25 9.22
C GLU A 41 4.18 -2.73 8.57
N ASP A 42 3.07 -2.10 8.90
CA ASP A 42 1.76 -2.45 8.34
C ASP A 42 1.63 -1.93 6.90
N LEU A 43 2.25 -0.81 6.58
CA LEU A 43 2.32 -0.31 5.21
C LEU A 43 3.10 -1.28 4.31
N VAL A 44 4.18 -1.86 4.81
CA VAL A 44 4.92 -2.91 4.09
C VAL A 44 4.06 -4.15 3.88
N LYS A 45 3.25 -4.54 4.86
CA LYS A 45 2.31 -5.66 4.70
C LYS A 45 1.32 -5.39 3.56
N HIS A 46 0.79 -4.18 3.48
CA HIS A 46 -0.10 -3.77 2.39
C HIS A 46 0.59 -3.92 1.02
N GLY A 47 1.81 -3.41 0.90
CA GLY A 47 2.60 -3.57 -0.33
C GLY A 47 2.87 -5.02 -0.67
N SER A 48 3.12 -5.87 0.33
CA SER A 48 3.40 -7.28 0.11
C SER A 48 2.19 -8.06 -0.42
N ILE A 49 0.96 -7.61 -0.14
CA ILE A 49 -0.24 -8.21 -0.75
C ILE A 49 -0.14 -8.11 -2.27
N TYR A 50 0.20 -6.94 -2.80
CA TYR A 50 0.35 -6.73 -4.24
C TYR A 50 1.55 -7.49 -4.81
N LEU A 51 2.67 -7.50 -4.08
CA LEU A 51 3.86 -8.26 -4.50
C LEU A 51 3.54 -9.75 -4.66
N ASN A 52 2.68 -10.30 -3.82
CA ASN A 52 2.33 -11.70 -3.80
C ASN A 52 1.02 -12.03 -4.55
N GLY A 53 0.62 -11.18 -5.46
CA GLY A 53 -0.55 -11.44 -6.32
C GLY A 53 -1.89 -11.42 -5.60
N GLY A 54 -1.97 -10.73 -4.48
CA GLY A 54 -3.21 -10.58 -3.71
C GLY A 54 -3.28 -11.43 -2.45
N THR A 55 -2.20 -12.14 -2.09
CA THR A 55 -2.17 -12.97 -0.88
C THR A 55 -1.25 -12.38 0.19
N TYR A 56 -1.55 -12.73 1.43
CA TYR A 56 -0.70 -12.44 2.57
C TYR A 56 -0.64 -13.70 3.46
N LYS A 57 0.57 -14.24 3.66
CA LYS A 57 0.80 -15.49 4.43
C LYS A 57 -0.16 -16.60 4.00
N ASN A 58 -0.25 -16.81 2.69
CA ASN A 58 -1.12 -17.83 2.05
C ASN A 58 -2.63 -17.59 2.20
N LYS A 59 -3.04 -16.42 2.69
CA LYS A 59 -4.45 -16.03 2.77
C LYS A 59 -4.77 -15.08 1.61
N ARG A 60 -5.83 -15.36 0.86
CA ARG A 60 -6.29 -14.49 -0.22
C ARG A 60 -6.97 -13.25 0.36
N ILE A 61 -6.41 -12.07 0.06
CA ILE A 61 -6.96 -10.77 0.48
C ILE A 61 -7.62 -10.08 -0.72
N LEU A 62 -6.93 -10.05 -1.86
CA LEU A 62 -7.42 -9.48 -3.11
C LEU A 62 -7.36 -10.53 -4.21
N SER A 63 -8.23 -10.44 -5.21
CA SER A 63 -8.15 -11.34 -6.36
C SER A 63 -6.90 -11.05 -7.19
N GLN A 64 -6.36 -12.08 -7.83
CA GLN A 64 -5.23 -11.93 -8.75
C GLN A 64 -5.61 -10.99 -9.90
N SER A 65 -6.83 -11.11 -10.43
CA SER A 65 -7.30 -10.24 -11.52
C SER A 65 -7.33 -8.78 -11.11
N TRP A 66 -7.69 -8.46 -9.87
CA TRP A 66 -7.65 -7.08 -9.38
C TRP A 66 -6.22 -6.57 -9.28
N VAL A 67 -5.30 -7.35 -8.74
CA VAL A 67 -3.88 -6.98 -8.66
C VAL A 67 -3.32 -6.71 -10.06
N ASP A 68 -3.60 -7.58 -11.02
CA ASP A 68 -3.16 -7.41 -12.41
C ASP A 68 -3.73 -6.12 -13.01
N THR A 69 -5.00 -5.83 -12.73
CA THR A 69 -5.65 -4.61 -13.21
C THR A 69 -5.02 -3.36 -12.59
N VAL A 70 -4.74 -3.37 -11.31
CA VAL A 70 -4.11 -2.24 -10.61
C VAL A 70 -2.76 -1.91 -11.24
N PHE A 71 -1.93 -2.90 -11.48
CA PHE A 71 -0.61 -2.68 -12.08
C PHE A 71 -0.71 -2.26 -13.55
N ALA A 72 -1.58 -2.90 -14.32
CA ALA A 72 -1.74 -2.59 -15.74
C ALA A 72 -2.29 -1.18 -15.98
N LYS A 73 -3.20 -0.73 -15.13
CA LYS A 73 -3.88 0.56 -15.28
C LYS A 73 -3.25 1.67 -14.43
N GLY A 74 -2.30 1.36 -13.57
CA GLY A 74 -1.67 2.36 -12.69
C GLY A 74 -2.64 2.96 -11.68
N TYR A 75 -3.59 2.21 -11.19
CA TYR A 75 -4.58 2.74 -10.27
C TYR A 75 -3.91 3.06 -8.94
N GLU A 76 -3.65 2.40 -8.04
CA GLU A 76 -3.02 2.78 -6.78
C GLU A 76 -1.51 3.00 -6.96
N PHE A 77 -0.87 2.15 -7.72
CA PHE A 77 0.58 2.15 -7.90
C PHE A 77 0.93 2.58 -9.31
N LYS A 78 1.85 3.52 -9.42
CA LYS A 78 2.34 4.01 -10.71
C LYS A 78 3.73 3.45 -10.98
N THR A 79 4.05 3.30 -12.25
CA THR A 79 5.39 2.90 -12.68
C THR A 79 6.01 4.02 -13.52
N TYR A 80 7.32 4.16 -13.44
CA TYR A 80 8.09 5.10 -14.27
C TYR A 80 9.27 4.41 -14.97
N ASP A 81 9.39 3.10 -14.84
CA ASP A 81 10.49 2.32 -15.41
C ASP A 81 9.94 1.12 -16.21
N ASN A 82 8.91 1.37 -17.01
CA ASN A 82 8.29 0.39 -17.91
C ASN A 82 7.77 -0.86 -17.18
N GLY A 83 7.23 -0.67 -15.97
CA GLY A 83 6.61 -1.77 -15.24
C GLY A 83 7.57 -2.61 -14.42
N VAL A 84 8.76 -2.11 -14.15
CA VAL A 84 9.74 -2.81 -13.31
C VAL A 84 9.48 -2.56 -11.83
N THR A 85 9.22 -1.30 -11.46
CA THR A 85 8.87 -0.93 -10.09
C THR A 85 7.53 -0.20 -10.05
N PHE A 86 6.83 -0.35 -8.95
CA PHE A 86 5.53 0.28 -8.75
C PHE A 86 5.55 1.05 -7.44
N GLU A 87 5.10 2.31 -7.45
CA GLU A 87 5.13 3.14 -6.26
C GLU A 87 3.82 3.87 -6.01
N LYS A 88 3.55 4.08 -4.74
CA LYS A 88 2.51 5.00 -4.29
C LYS A 88 3.15 6.01 -3.33
N GLY A 89 2.94 7.29 -3.62
CA GLY A 89 3.51 8.38 -2.85
C GLY A 89 2.47 9.13 -2.03
N GLY A 90 2.94 9.83 -1.00
CA GLY A 90 2.17 10.80 -0.23
C GLY A 90 2.66 12.22 -0.47
N MET A 91 1.97 13.20 0.10
CA MET A 91 2.22 14.61 -0.16
C MET A 91 3.61 15.09 0.30
N ASN A 92 4.14 14.51 1.37
CA ASN A 92 5.39 14.95 1.99
C ASN A 92 6.56 14.00 1.72
N GLY A 93 6.44 13.15 0.70
CA GLY A 93 7.50 12.21 0.33
C GLY A 93 7.36 10.82 0.93
N GLN A 94 6.28 10.56 1.69
CA GLN A 94 5.99 9.20 2.13
C GLN A 94 5.78 8.30 0.91
N ARG A 95 6.30 7.07 0.96
CA ARG A 95 6.19 6.15 -0.18
C ARG A 95 6.07 4.70 0.26
N VAL A 96 5.43 3.92 -0.57
CA VAL A 96 5.59 2.48 -0.61
C VAL A 96 5.97 2.09 -2.04
N VAL A 97 7.03 1.30 -2.18
CA VAL A 97 7.57 0.88 -3.47
C VAL A 97 7.61 -0.64 -3.51
N ILE A 98 7.08 -1.20 -4.57
CA ILE A 98 7.06 -2.63 -4.82
C ILE A 98 8.04 -2.93 -5.96
N VAL A 99 9.00 -3.82 -5.70
CA VAL A 99 10.07 -4.17 -6.65
C VAL A 99 9.98 -5.67 -6.90
N PRO A 100 9.14 -6.12 -7.85
CA PRO A 100 8.87 -7.54 -8.05
C PRO A 100 10.11 -8.37 -8.39
N HIS A 101 11.00 -7.85 -9.23
CA HIS A 101 12.19 -8.60 -9.66
C HIS A 101 13.20 -8.84 -8.52
N LEU A 102 13.10 -8.06 -7.44
CA LEU A 102 13.90 -8.25 -6.24
C LEU A 102 13.12 -8.90 -5.10
N ASN A 103 11.85 -9.22 -5.33
CA ASN A 103 10.94 -9.73 -4.29
C ASN A 103 10.96 -8.84 -3.05
N ARG A 104 10.80 -7.54 -3.25
CA ARG A 104 11.04 -6.55 -2.20
C ARG A 104 9.93 -5.51 -2.15
N VAL A 105 9.60 -5.09 -0.94
CA VAL A 105 8.76 -3.92 -0.68
C VAL A 105 9.55 -2.98 0.22
N VAL A 106 9.57 -1.71 -0.13
CA VAL A 106 10.24 -0.66 0.64
C VAL A 106 9.22 0.42 0.99
N ALA A 107 9.20 0.87 2.24
CA ALA A 107 8.31 1.93 2.67
C ALA A 107 9.03 2.89 3.60
N TRP A 108 8.63 4.15 3.56
CA TRP A 108 9.07 5.16 4.52
C TRP A 108 7.98 6.20 4.75
N LEU A 109 8.01 6.81 5.95
CA LEU A 109 7.01 7.80 6.36
C LEU A 109 7.63 9.18 6.65
N GLY A 110 8.94 9.34 6.46
CA GLY A 110 9.64 10.59 6.69
C GLY A 110 9.38 11.65 5.63
N TYR A 111 9.79 12.88 5.92
CA TYR A 111 9.69 14.00 4.99
C TYR A 111 10.92 14.07 4.09
N GLY A 112 10.68 14.41 2.81
CA GLY A 112 11.76 14.79 1.91
C GLY A 112 12.77 13.71 1.57
N GLU A 113 12.49 12.46 1.85
CA GLU A 113 13.38 11.35 1.52
C GLU A 113 13.34 11.07 0.02
N ASN A 114 14.47 11.22 -0.64
CA ASN A 114 14.55 11.06 -2.09
C ASN A 114 15.56 10.01 -2.54
N ASP A 115 16.43 9.54 -1.63
CA ASP A 115 17.48 8.59 -1.99
C ASP A 115 17.09 7.16 -1.66
N PHE A 116 16.17 6.64 -2.45
CA PHE A 116 15.70 5.25 -2.30
C PHE A 116 16.19 4.34 -3.42
N LYS A 117 16.96 4.87 -4.40
CA LYS A 117 17.38 4.11 -5.57
C LYS A 117 18.17 2.87 -5.20
N ASN A 118 19.05 2.97 -4.23
CA ASN A 118 19.86 1.83 -3.79
C ASN A 118 19.01 0.69 -3.20
N LEU A 119 17.83 1.01 -2.67
CA LEU A 119 16.92 0.02 -2.09
C LEU A 119 16.04 -0.65 -3.15
N THR A 120 15.90 -0.03 -4.32
CA THR A 120 15.00 -0.51 -5.37
C THR A 120 15.72 -1.07 -6.60
N THR A 121 17.04 -0.92 -6.69
CA THR A 121 17.82 -1.32 -7.87
C THR A 121 18.81 -2.46 -7.61
N GLN A 122 18.97 -2.89 -6.38
CA GLN A 122 19.91 -3.96 -6.04
C GLN A 122 19.21 -5.28 -5.76
#